data_5d77e8f8c986f8c351880ced49d05c3a
#
_entry.id   5d77e8f8c986f8c351880ced49d05c3a
#
_cell.length_a   1.000
_cell.length_b   1.000
_cell.length_c   1.000
_cell.angle_alpha   90.00
_cell.angle_beta   90.00
_cell.angle_gamma   90.00
#
_symmetry.space_group_name_H-M   'P 1'
#
loop_
_entity.id
_entity.type
_entity.pdbx_description
1 polymer ?
#
loop_
_entity_poly.entity_id
_entity_poly.type
_entity_poly.pdbx_seq_one_letter_code
_entity_poly.pdbx_strand_id
1 'polypeptide(L)'
;MRYLAVLFSTIGLAACSTAPVTRSESHTVTPTQVLPAELQNTAIDSVVQFLLTAAATDFHTHRPLDPVRFRVVRIGHVMTPSGREQYMLCGDFMPTEERGKAEWTPFATIKTSGYEQWLGAQAARFCQGSSIIWDKVGDLSSSLQTRLDSLRHL
;
A
#
# COMPACT_ATOMS: atom_id res chain seq x y z
N MET A 1 39.07 -19.56 -19.19
CA MET A 1 40.48 -19.18 -19.06
C MET A 1 40.60 -17.67 -18.94
N ARG A 2 40.90 -17.17 -17.79
CA ARG A 2 41.84 -16.12 -17.44
C ARG A 2 41.60 -15.68 -16.01
N TYR A 3 42.44 -16.22 -15.15
CA TYR A 3 42.68 -15.79 -13.78
C TYR A 3 43.37 -14.43 -13.81
N LEU A 4 43.04 -13.53 -12.93
CA LEU A 4 43.96 -12.51 -12.45
C LEU A 4 43.73 -12.28 -10.96
N ALA A 5 44.61 -12.87 -10.21
CA ALA A 5 44.86 -12.60 -8.80
C ALA A 5 45.77 -11.37 -8.71
N VAL A 6 45.46 -10.43 -7.83
CA VAL A 6 46.46 -9.47 -7.32
C VAL A 6 46.36 -9.43 -5.82
N LEU A 7 47.53 -9.67 -5.26
CA LEU A 7 47.92 -9.78 -3.86
C LEU A 7 48.34 -8.41 -3.27
N PHE A 8 48.29 -8.37 -1.95
CA PHE A 8 49.10 -7.58 -0.98
C PHE A 8 48.79 -6.09 -0.78
N SER A 9 48.50 -5.70 0.45
CA SER A 9 49.52 -5.14 1.35
C SER A 9 49.03 -5.06 2.79
N THR A 10 49.88 -5.58 3.64
CA THR A 10 49.90 -5.49 5.11
C THR A 10 50.47 -4.16 5.57
N ILE A 11 50.33 -3.95 6.90
CA ILE A 11 51.14 -3.15 7.84
C ILE A 11 50.47 -1.88 8.35
N GLY A 12 50.39 -1.85 9.72
CA GLY A 12 50.24 -0.67 10.51
C GLY A 12 49.71 -0.93 11.91
N LEU A 13 50.51 -1.58 12.80
CA LEU A 13 50.32 -1.49 14.24
C LEU A 13 50.63 -0.08 14.73
N ALA A 14 49.72 0.53 15.48
CA ALA A 14 50.03 1.54 16.44
C ALA A 14 49.13 1.35 17.68
N ALA A 15 49.76 0.89 18.74
CA ALA A 15 49.18 0.87 20.08
C ALA A 15 49.44 2.24 20.72
N CYS A 16 48.40 2.83 21.32
CA CYS A 16 48.53 3.81 22.40
C CYS A 16 47.29 3.74 23.29
N SER A 17 47.38 3.10 24.40
CA SER A 17 47.26 3.55 25.79
C SER A 17 46.03 4.35 26.20
N THR A 18 45.23 3.70 27.00
CA THR A 18 44.68 4.08 28.32
C THR A 18 43.97 5.42 28.51
N ALA A 19 42.63 5.35 28.79
CA ALA A 19 42.07 5.83 30.06
C ALA A 19 40.60 5.35 30.14
N PRO A 20 40.09 4.85 31.28
CA PRO A 20 38.68 4.54 31.49
C PRO A 20 37.95 5.83 31.83
N VAL A 21 37.28 6.43 30.84
CA VAL A 21 36.25 7.43 31.13
C VAL A 21 34.95 6.68 31.25
N THR A 22 34.53 6.48 32.45
CA THR A 22 33.14 6.07 32.80
C THR A 22 32.19 7.20 32.38
N ARG A 23 31.80 7.19 31.13
CA ARG A 23 30.71 8.07 30.67
C ARG A 23 29.41 7.28 30.76
N SER A 24 28.63 7.59 31.78
CA SER A 24 27.20 7.24 31.79
C SER A 24 26.57 7.76 30.50
N GLU A 25 26.43 6.89 29.51
CA GLU A 25 25.53 7.16 28.41
C GLU A 25 24.11 7.06 28.93
N SER A 26 23.58 8.20 29.31
CA SER A 26 22.12 8.38 29.33
C SER A 26 21.61 8.06 27.93
N HIS A 27 21.06 6.86 27.77
CA HIS A 27 20.22 6.55 26.60
C HIS A 27 19.04 7.51 26.64
N THR A 28 19.18 8.61 25.95
CA THR A 28 18.05 9.46 25.59
C THR A 28 17.19 8.62 24.63
N VAL A 29 16.22 7.92 25.20
CA VAL A 29 15.15 7.28 24.43
C VAL A 29 14.44 8.44 23.75
N THR A 30 14.72 8.64 22.46
CA THR A 30 13.96 9.57 21.62
C THR A 30 12.51 9.15 21.73
N PRO A 31 11.61 9.98 22.26
CA PRO A 31 10.20 9.61 22.31
C PRO A 31 9.74 9.44 20.86
N THR A 32 9.30 8.22 20.52
CA THR A 32 8.54 7.98 19.30
C THR A 32 7.34 8.91 19.37
N GLN A 33 7.35 9.96 18.56
CA GLN A 33 6.22 10.88 18.46
C GLN A 33 5.04 10.09 17.90
N VAL A 34 4.18 9.64 18.80
CA VAL A 34 2.87 9.11 18.42
C VAL A 34 2.08 10.31 17.90
N LEU A 35 1.82 10.30 16.61
CA LEU A 35 1.01 11.33 15.97
C LEU A 35 -0.36 11.39 16.67
N PRO A 36 -0.91 12.57 16.97
CA PRO A 36 -2.24 12.68 17.57
C PRO A 36 -3.29 11.93 16.72
N ALA A 37 -4.23 11.27 17.38
CA ALA A 37 -5.25 10.43 16.74
C ALA A 37 -6.05 11.18 15.66
N GLU A 38 -6.28 12.48 15.84
CA GLU A 38 -6.95 13.33 14.84
C GLU A 38 -6.14 13.48 13.54
N LEU A 39 -4.81 13.64 13.65
CA LEU A 39 -3.94 13.73 12.47
C LEU A 39 -3.83 12.37 11.74
N GLN A 40 -3.89 11.27 12.47
CA GLN A 40 -3.93 9.93 11.88
C GLN A 40 -5.24 9.70 11.13
N ASN A 41 -6.38 10.07 11.70
CA ASN A 41 -7.68 9.95 11.03
C ASN A 41 -7.74 10.79 9.76
N THR A 42 -7.27 12.03 9.79
CA THR A 42 -7.23 12.90 8.60
C THR A 42 -6.32 12.33 7.51
N ALA A 43 -5.19 11.72 7.86
CA ALA A 43 -4.29 11.08 6.91
C ALA A 43 -4.93 9.84 6.28
N ILE A 44 -5.60 8.99 7.06
CA ILE A 44 -6.34 7.82 6.57
C ILE A 44 -7.46 8.28 5.64
N ASP A 45 -8.25 9.29 6.02
CA ASP A 45 -9.34 9.81 5.19
C ASP A 45 -8.83 10.30 3.83
N SER A 46 -7.69 10.98 3.78
CA SER A 46 -7.10 11.44 2.52
C SER A 46 -6.67 10.28 1.62
N VAL A 47 -6.11 9.21 2.18
CA VAL A 47 -5.73 8.00 1.44
C VAL A 47 -6.96 7.25 0.94
N VAL A 48 -8.02 7.12 1.76
CA VAL A 48 -9.31 6.54 1.34
C VAL A 48 -9.87 7.29 0.15
N GLN A 49 -9.95 8.62 0.22
CA GLN A 49 -10.46 9.45 -0.87
C GLN A 49 -9.62 9.31 -2.15
N PHE A 50 -8.29 9.27 -2.01
CA PHE A 50 -7.39 9.05 -3.13
C PHE A 50 -7.65 7.70 -3.82
N LEU A 51 -7.66 6.60 -3.06
CA LEU A 51 -7.83 5.26 -3.61
C LEU A 51 -9.20 5.03 -4.23
N LEU A 52 -10.27 5.56 -3.61
CA LEU A 52 -11.61 5.53 -4.19
C LEU A 52 -11.68 6.29 -5.52
N THR A 53 -11.01 7.45 -5.61
CA THR A 53 -10.97 8.24 -6.85
C THR A 53 -10.16 7.50 -7.92
N ALA A 54 -9.00 6.97 -7.57
CA ALA A 54 -8.15 6.23 -8.49
C ALA A 54 -8.87 5.01 -9.06
N ALA A 55 -9.49 4.19 -8.20
CA ALA A 55 -10.27 3.02 -8.61
C ALA A 55 -11.44 3.42 -9.53
N ALA A 56 -12.25 4.40 -9.13
CA ALA A 56 -13.38 4.84 -9.94
C ALA A 56 -12.95 5.36 -11.32
N THR A 57 -11.86 6.15 -11.35
CA THR A 57 -11.28 6.67 -12.61
C THR A 57 -10.80 5.54 -13.51
N ASP A 58 -10.09 4.55 -12.95
CA ASP A 58 -9.60 3.41 -13.70
C ASP A 58 -10.74 2.58 -14.30
N PHE A 59 -11.76 2.26 -13.50
CA PHE A 59 -12.95 1.55 -13.99
C PHE A 59 -13.72 2.36 -15.04
N HIS A 60 -13.82 3.68 -14.88
CA HIS A 60 -14.44 4.55 -15.87
C HIS A 60 -13.65 4.58 -17.19
N THR A 61 -12.32 4.67 -17.12
CA THR A 61 -11.45 4.80 -18.30
C THR A 61 -11.35 3.50 -19.09
N HIS A 62 -11.21 2.36 -18.39
CA HIS A 62 -10.95 1.08 -19.04
C HIS A 62 -12.22 0.26 -19.29
N ARG A 63 -13.33 0.57 -18.60
CA ARG A 63 -14.64 -0.10 -18.77
C ARG A 63 -15.78 0.90 -18.80
N PRO A 64 -15.76 1.91 -19.67
CA PRO A 64 -16.72 3.02 -19.64
C PRO A 64 -18.15 2.61 -20.05
N LEU A 65 -18.30 1.52 -20.83
CA LEU A 65 -19.59 1.07 -21.37
C LEU A 65 -20.28 0.02 -20.50
N ASP A 66 -19.55 -0.63 -19.60
CA ASP A 66 -20.11 -1.69 -18.76
C ASP A 66 -20.59 -1.10 -17.44
N PRO A 67 -21.89 -1.20 -17.09
CA PRO A 67 -22.29 -0.96 -15.72
C PRO A 67 -21.58 -1.99 -14.82
N VAL A 68 -20.95 -1.49 -13.76
CA VAL A 68 -20.18 -2.29 -12.82
C VAL A 68 -20.79 -2.18 -11.44
N ARG A 69 -20.85 -3.27 -10.70
CA ARG A 69 -21.22 -3.33 -9.28
C ARG A 69 -20.02 -3.69 -8.45
N PHE A 70 -19.94 -3.16 -7.24
CA PHE A 70 -18.90 -3.46 -6.27
C PHE A 70 -19.45 -4.13 -5.03
N ARG A 71 -18.62 -4.95 -4.37
CA ARG A 71 -18.90 -5.51 -3.05
C ARG A 71 -17.62 -5.71 -2.25
N VAL A 72 -17.77 -5.76 -0.93
CA VAL A 72 -16.69 -6.05 0.04
C VAL A 72 -15.47 -5.16 -0.18
N VAL A 73 -15.70 -3.89 -0.53
CA VAL A 73 -14.62 -2.93 -0.76
C VAL A 73 -14.06 -2.47 0.57
N ARG A 74 -12.78 -2.74 0.82
CA ARG A 74 -12.10 -2.46 2.07
C ARG A 74 -10.74 -1.83 1.81
N ILE A 75 -10.30 -0.97 2.72
CA ILE A 75 -8.94 -0.44 2.72
C ILE A 75 -8.09 -1.16 3.74
N GLY A 76 -6.83 -1.37 3.41
CA GLY A 76 -5.83 -1.90 4.32
C GLY A 76 -4.44 -1.44 3.91
N HIS A 77 -3.45 -1.78 4.71
CA HIS A 77 -2.06 -1.48 4.41
C HIS A 77 -1.14 -2.63 4.79
N VAL A 78 0.04 -2.64 4.19
CA VAL A 78 1.15 -3.50 4.55
C VAL A 78 2.37 -2.65 4.89
N MET A 79 3.20 -3.15 5.80
CA MET A 79 4.51 -2.54 6.04
C MET A 79 5.49 -2.99 4.98
N THR A 80 6.07 -2.04 4.25
CA THR A 80 7.15 -2.33 3.28
C THR A 80 8.45 -2.66 4.00
N PRO A 81 9.42 -3.33 3.34
CA PRO A 81 10.75 -3.57 3.93
C PRO A 81 11.48 -2.30 4.37
N SER A 82 11.13 -1.15 3.79
CA SER A 82 11.68 0.17 4.18
C SER A 82 10.97 0.80 5.38
N GLY A 83 10.02 0.09 6.02
CA GLY A 83 9.25 0.58 7.17
C GLY A 83 8.17 1.60 6.85
N ARG A 84 7.76 1.71 5.58
CA ARG A 84 6.66 2.60 5.15
C ARG A 84 5.37 1.82 4.97
N GLU A 85 4.25 2.43 5.27
CA GLU A 85 2.94 1.89 4.98
C GLU A 85 2.64 2.00 3.48
N GLN A 86 2.19 0.90 2.87
CA GLN A 86 1.67 0.87 1.52
C GLN A 86 0.20 0.51 1.57
N TYR A 87 -0.63 1.49 1.26
CA TYR A 87 -2.09 1.36 1.30
C TYR A 87 -2.64 0.74 0.03
N MET A 88 -3.73 -0.02 0.19
CA MET A 88 -4.46 -0.64 -0.90
C MET A 88 -5.97 -0.67 -0.64
N LEU A 89 -6.74 -0.51 -1.70
CA LEU A 89 -8.18 -0.72 -1.73
C LEU A 89 -8.44 -2.08 -2.41
N CYS A 90 -9.08 -2.99 -1.71
CA CYS A 90 -9.41 -4.33 -2.19
C CYS A 90 -10.92 -4.52 -2.23
N GLY A 91 -11.40 -5.28 -3.20
CA GLY A 91 -12.82 -5.64 -3.30
C GLY A 91 -13.09 -6.56 -4.48
N ASP A 92 -14.36 -6.81 -4.72
CA ASP A 92 -14.82 -7.50 -5.93
C ASP A 92 -15.66 -6.56 -6.78
N PHE A 93 -15.56 -6.72 -8.09
CA PHE A 93 -16.46 -6.10 -9.06
C PHE A 93 -17.14 -7.15 -9.93
N MET A 94 -18.28 -6.78 -10.48
CA MET A 94 -19.04 -7.61 -11.40
C MET A 94 -19.62 -6.72 -12.51
N PRO A 95 -19.32 -6.99 -13.79
CA PRO A 95 -19.99 -6.36 -14.91
C PRO A 95 -21.47 -6.74 -14.90
N THR A 96 -22.37 -5.78 -15.17
CA THR A 96 -23.82 -6.02 -15.07
C THR A 96 -24.43 -6.54 -16.38
N GLU A 97 -23.77 -6.34 -17.54
CA GLU A 97 -24.30 -6.61 -18.87
C GLU A 97 -23.57 -7.71 -19.67
N GLU A 98 -22.76 -8.56 -19.05
CA GLU A 98 -22.18 -9.67 -19.79
C GLU A 98 -23.25 -10.72 -20.15
N ARG A 99 -23.34 -11.04 -21.45
CA ARG A 99 -24.07 -12.19 -21.97
C ARG A 99 -23.37 -13.49 -21.58
N GLY A 100 -23.35 -13.78 -20.29
CA GLY A 100 -22.70 -14.93 -19.71
C GLY A 100 -22.96 -15.00 -18.22
N LYS A 101 -22.28 -15.91 -17.53
CA LYS A 101 -22.35 -15.97 -16.06
C LYS A 101 -21.57 -14.77 -15.52
N ALA A 102 -22.29 -13.74 -15.07
CA ALA A 102 -21.70 -12.63 -14.35
C ALA A 102 -21.01 -13.18 -13.09
N GLU A 103 -19.68 -13.03 -13.02
CA GLU A 103 -18.86 -13.55 -11.93
C GLU A 103 -18.16 -12.40 -11.21
N TRP A 104 -18.13 -12.50 -9.89
CA TRP A 104 -17.41 -11.56 -9.07
C TRP A 104 -15.89 -11.73 -9.26
N THR A 105 -15.24 -10.68 -9.68
CA THR A 105 -13.82 -10.65 -9.96
C THR A 105 -13.10 -9.78 -8.96
N PRO A 106 -12.05 -10.26 -8.29
CA PRO A 106 -11.25 -9.43 -7.37
C PRO A 106 -10.60 -8.25 -8.08
N PHE A 107 -10.49 -7.12 -7.38
CA PHE A 107 -9.65 -6.00 -7.77
C PHE A 107 -8.82 -5.48 -6.60
N ALA A 108 -7.68 -4.87 -6.91
CA ALA A 108 -6.82 -4.16 -5.97
C ALA A 108 -6.33 -2.87 -6.60
N THR A 109 -6.53 -1.74 -5.90
CA THR A 109 -5.94 -0.45 -6.24
C THR A 109 -4.89 -0.13 -5.19
N ILE A 110 -3.62 -0.10 -5.58
CA ILE A 110 -2.48 0.06 -4.68
C ILE A 110 -1.94 1.48 -4.82
N LYS A 111 -1.75 2.17 -3.69
CA LYS A 111 -1.13 3.51 -3.67
C LYS A 111 0.38 3.38 -3.86
N THR A 112 0.89 3.98 -4.93
CA THR A 112 2.33 4.12 -5.22
C THR A 112 2.70 5.61 -5.22
N SER A 113 3.60 6.08 -6.07
CA SER A 113 3.73 7.51 -6.36
C SER A 113 2.49 8.09 -7.07
N GLY A 114 1.74 7.24 -7.77
CA GLY A 114 0.39 7.38 -8.26
C GLY A 114 -0.47 6.24 -7.71
N TYR A 115 -0.99 5.39 -8.61
CA TYR A 115 -1.65 4.13 -8.24
C TYR A 115 -1.37 3.04 -9.28
N GLU A 116 -1.61 1.79 -8.85
CA GLU A 116 -1.62 0.61 -9.72
C GLU A 116 -2.94 -0.11 -9.54
N GLN A 117 -3.58 -0.50 -10.66
CA GLN A 117 -4.82 -1.26 -10.66
C GLN A 117 -4.55 -2.70 -11.10
N TRP A 118 -4.98 -3.64 -10.30
CA TRP A 118 -4.86 -5.07 -10.56
C TRP A 118 -6.24 -5.73 -10.53
N LEU A 119 -6.48 -6.71 -11.43
CA LEU A 119 -7.74 -7.42 -11.53
C LEU A 119 -7.52 -8.95 -11.49
N GLY A 120 -8.57 -9.68 -11.09
CA GLY A 120 -8.60 -11.14 -11.10
C GLY A 120 -7.58 -11.78 -10.15
N ALA A 121 -6.92 -12.85 -10.59
CA ALA A 121 -6.01 -13.63 -9.76
C ALA A 121 -4.82 -12.83 -9.22
N GLN A 122 -4.37 -11.81 -9.94
CA GLN A 122 -3.28 -10.94 -9.47
C GLN A 122 -3.76 -10.06 -8.31
N ALA A 123 -4.94 -9.45 -8.43
CA ALA A 123 -5.54 -8.70 -7.34
C ALA A 123 -5.75 -9.55 -6.09
N ALA A 124 -6.25 -10.78 -6.26
CA ALA A 124 -6.44 -11.71 -5.16
C ALA A 124 -5.16 -11.96 -4.36
N ARG A 125 -4.00 -12.04 -5.02
CA ARG A 125 -2.70 -12.22 -4.32
C ARG A 125 -2.36 -11.04 -3.40
N PHE A 126 -2.68 -9.82 -3.81
CA PHE A 126 -2.48 -8.64 -2.97
C PHE A 126 -3.47 -8.61 -1.81
N CYS A 127 -4.75 -8.96 -2.06
CA CYS A 127 -5.84 -8.80 -1.11
C CYS A 127 -6.00 -9.96 -0.11
N GLN A 128 -5.35 -11.10 -0.33
CA GLN A 128 -5.40 -12.28 0.55
C GLN A 128 -4.13 -12.44 1.41
N GLY A 129 -3.20 -11.50 1.36
CA GLY A 129 -1.97 -11.54 2.13
C GLY A 129 -2.25 -11.51 3.64
N SER A 130 -1.63 -12.44 4.40
CA SER A 130 -1.76 -12.48 5.87
C SER A 130 -1.10 -11.31 6.59
N SER A 131 -0.28 -10.53 5.88
CA SER A 131 0.39 -9.33 6.38
C SER A 131 -0.43 -8.05 6.27
N ILE A 132 -1.64 -8.11 5.69
CA ILE A 132 -2.49 -6.94 5.55
C ILE A 132 -3.12 -6.57 6.88
N ILE A 133 -2.95 -5.33 7.28
CA ILE A 133 -3.65 -4.71 8.38
C ILE A 133 -4.85 -3.98 7.79
N TRP A 134 -6.05 -4.50 8.07
CA TRP A 134 -7.29 -3.90 7.59
C TRP A 134 -7.72 -2.74 8.46
N ASP A 135 -8.04 -1.62 7.84
CA ASP A 135 -8.53 -0.44 8.52
C ASP A 135 -10.01 -0.59 8.92
N LYS A 136 -10.41 0.12 9.98
CA LYS A 136 -11.75 0.02 10.58
C LYS A 136 -12.81 0.89 9.88
N VAL A 137 -12.53 1.39 8.69
CA VAL A 137 -13.43 2.31 7.96
C VAL A 137 -14.73 1.62 7.51
N GLY A 138 -14.76 0.28 7.47
CA GLY A 138 -15.93 -0.49 7.04
C GLY A 138 -15.97 -0.79 5.54
N ASP A 139 -17.16 -1.14 5.03
CA ASP A 139 -17.36 -1.45 3.61
C ASP A 139 -17.56 -0.16 2.80
N LEU A 140 -16.69 0.05 1.83
CA LEU A 140 -16.63 1.23 0.96
C LEU A 140 -17.30 1.00 -0.41
N SER A 141 -18.02 -0.12 -0.61
CA SER A 141 -18.62 -0.48 -1.90
C SER A 141 -19.58 0.61 -2.42
N SER A 142 -20.44 1.13 -1.56
CA SER A 142 -21.37 2.21 -1.93
C SER A 142 -20.63 3.51 -2.27
N SER A 143 -19.56 3.84 -1.54
CA SER A 143 -18.76 5.03 -1.79
C SER A 143 -18.04 4.95 -3.14
N LEU A 144 -17.49 3.78 -3.48
CA LEU A 144 -16.85 3.55 -4.77
C LEU A 144 -17.87 3.60 -5.91
N GLN A 145 -19.07 2.98 -5.72
CA GLN A 145 -20.14 3.00 -6.69
C GLN A 145 -20.60 4.43 -7.00
N THR A 146 -20.92 5.21 -5.97
CA THR A 146 -21.35 6.61 -6.12
C THR A 146 -20.32 7.43 -6.89
N ARG A 147 -19.02 7.20 -6.63
CA ARG A 147 -17.96 7.93 -7.30
C ARG A 147 -17.82 7.55 -8.77
N LEU A 148 -17.94 6.25 -9.09
CA LEU A 148 -17.95 5.77 -10.47
C LEU A 148 -19.17 6.32 -11.24
N ASP A 149 -20.36 6.28 -10.62
CA ASP A 149 -21.58 6.78 -11.25
C ASP A 149 -21.50 8.28 -11.52
N SER A 150 -20.87 9.06 -10.62
CA SER A 150 -20.64 10.49 -10.83
C SER A 150 -19.76 10.77 -12.05
N LEU A 151 -18.76 9.94 -12.35
CA LEU A 151 -17.90 10.08 -13.53
C LEU A 151 -18.62 9.78 -14.85
N ARG A 152 -19.68 8.95 -14.80
CA ARG A 152 -20.46 8.56 -15.98
C ARG A 152 -21.47 9.63 -16.42
N HIS A 153 -21.77 10.56 -15.56
CA HIS A 153 -22.73 11.65 -15.83
C HIS A 153 -22.03 12.97 -16.25
N LEU A 154 -20.69 12.96 -16.35
CA LEU A 154 -19.90 14.08 -16.87
C LEU A 154 -19.70 13.96 -18.40
#